data_564db0a16ca056e5c547d397bb08cc88
#
_entry.id   564db0a16ca056e5c547d397bb08cc88
#
_cell.length_a   1.000
_cell.length_b   1.000
_cell.length_c   1.000
_cell.angle_alpha   90.00
_cell.angle_beta   90.00
_cell.angle_gamma   90.00
#
_symmetry.space_group_name_H-M   'P 1'
#
loop_
_entity.id
_entity.type
_entity.pdbx_description
1 polymer ?
#
loop_
_entity_poly.entity_id
_entity_poly.type
_entity_poly.pdbx_seq_one_letter_code
_entity_poly.pdbx_strand_id
1 'polypeptide(L)'
;MKLWDAIKRPFSKNPLSLPETKATLDGYGQKEQSLLTHILSTGTAPRRGTQELLIAYKELPWLRSVVDRIAVSTASVQWRLMVEETGKQRANNGHVNKEPTLTEVKNNPFAALMGKPNPVMTGRVLRQTAQIYLELIGESFIIIERNKQGLPVELWPIPPTWVQNTPSTGNPIFRISYSSLQMEVDEKDMLWLRHPDPVNPYGRGTGIGETLGDELDTDEYTAKHVKSWFYNRATPELLVGVKGASENQLRGAKQQWEDS
;
A
#
# COMPACT_ATOMS: atom_id res chain seq x y z
N MET A 1 -31.80 36.10 -5.83
CA MET A 1 -32.32 34.75 -5.71
C MET A 1 -31.34 33.99 -4.78
N LYS A 2 -31.73 33.79 -3.53
CA LYS A 2 -30.80 33.33 -2.48
C LYS A 2 -30.65 31.79 -2.59
N LEU A 3 -29.46 31.28 -2.43
CA LEU A 3 -29.07 29.86 -2.49
C LEU A 3 -29.95 28.93 -1.64
N TRP A 4 -30.63 29.51 -0.65
CA TRP A 4 -31.53 28.81 0.29
C TRP A 4 -32.88 28.40 -0.30
N ASP A 5 -33.33 29.01 -1.40
CA ASP A 5 -34.61 28.67 -2.03
C ASP A 5 -34.52 27.45 -2.95
N ALA A 6 -33.30 27.04 -3.32
CA ALA A 6 -33.04 25.84 -4.09
C ALA A 6 -33.16 24.53 -3.27
N ILE A 7 -32.95 24.61 -1.96
CA ILE A 7 -32.89 23.44 -1.05
C ILE A 7 -34.32 23.03 -0.59
N LYS A 8 -35.32 23.92 -0.73
CA LYS A 8 -36.71 23.67 -0.30
C LYS A 8 -37.64 23.17 -1.39
N ARG A 9 -37.13 22.78 -2.54
CA ARG A 9 -38.01 22.11 -3.51
C ARG A 9 -38.35 20.72 -2.97
N PRO A 10 -39.66 20.42 -2.74
CA PRO A 10 -40.02 19.06 -2.37
C PRO A 10 -39.58 18.14 -3.52
N PHE A 11 -38.88 17.08 -3.16
CA PHE A 11 -38.61 15.99 -4.10
C PHE A 11 -39.93 15.63 -4.75
N SER A 12 -40.03 15.84 -6.05
CA SER A 12 -41.16 15.43 -6.87
C SER A 12 -41.39 13.93 -6.58
N LYS A 13 -42.62 13.60 -6.22
CA LYS A 13 -43.04 12.21 -5.96
C LYS A 13 -43.18 11.38 -7.26
N ASN A 14 -42.67 11.86 -8.36
CA ASN A 14 -42.44 11.03 -9.53
C ASN A 14 -41.08 10.37 -9.36
N PRO A 15 -41.01 9.08 -9.04
CA PRO A 15 -39.80 8.34 -9.29
C PRO A 15 -39.53 8.53 -10.80
N LEU A 16 -38.35 9.03 -11.15
CA LEU A 16 -37.81 8.86 -12.48
C LEU A 16 -38.02 7.39 -12.81
N SER A 17 -39.04 7.12 -13.64
CA SER A 17 -39.18 5.82 -14.25
C SER A 17 -37.96 5.69 -15.15
N LEU A 18 -36.92 5.06 -14.58
CA LEU A 18 -35.89 4.43 -15.40
C LEU A 18 -36.69 3.63 -16.42
N PRO A 19 -36.44 3.76 -17.73
CA PRO A 19 -37.08 2.89 -18.71
C PRO A 19 -36.82 1.47 -18.20
N GLU A 20 -37.87 0.77 -17.82
CA GLU A 20 -37.83 -0.69 -17.67
C GLU A 20 -37.49 -1.23 -19.04
N THR A 21 -36.25 -1.33 -19.35
CA THR A 21 -35.76 -2.23 -20.37
C THR A 21 -36.06 -3.63 -19.80
N LYS A 22 -37.30 -4.06 -20.05
CA LYS A 22 -37.59 -5.50 -20.05
C LYS A 22 -36.67 -6.06 -21.11
N ALA A 23 -35.47 -6.47 -20.71
CA ALA A 23 -34.66 -7.37 -21.47
C ALA A 23 -35.50 -8.64 -21.62
N THR A 24 -36.17 -8.81 -22.74
CA THR A 24 -36.74 -10.06 -23.16
C THR A 24 -35.59 -11.08 -23.18
N LEU A 25 -35.62 -11.98 -22.22
CA LEU A 25 -34.75 -13.14 -22.11
C LEU A 25 -35.12 -14.14 -23.20
N ASP A 26 -34.88 -13.79 -24.46
CA ASP A 26 -34.98 -14.72 -25.56
C ASP A 26 -33.73 -14.65 -26.43
N GLY A 27 -32.86 -15.61 -26.18
CA GLY A 27 -32.00 -16.20 -27.21
C GLY A 27 -30.72 -15.48 -27.58
N TYR A 28 -29.83 -15.19 -26.63
CA TYR A 28 -28.37 -15.27 -26.88
C TYR A 28 -27.65 -15.47 -25.55
N GLY A 29 -27.05 -16.63 -25.38
CA GLY A 29 -26.33 -17.05 -24.16
C GLY A 29 -24.95 -16.40 -24.00
N GLN A 30 -24.85 -15.09 -24.16
CA GLN A 30 -23.76 -14.31 -23.64
C GLN A 30 -24.35 -13.37 -22.58
N LYS A 31 -24.18 -13.76 -21.33
CA LYS A 31 -24.32 -12.82 -20.23
C LYS A 31 -23.40 -11.65 -20.56
N GLU A 32 -23.97 -10.48 -20.89
CA GLU A 32 -23.21 -9.24 -20.82
C GLU A 32 -22.63 -9.19 -19.43
N GLN A 33 -21.31 -9.40 -19.32
CA GLN A 33 -20.61 -9.28 -18.05
C GLN A 33 -20.85 -7.85 -17.58
N SER A 34 -21.48 -7.67 -16.45
CA SER A 34 -21.64 -6.34 -15.88
C SER A 34 -20.26 -5.70 -15.78
N LEU A 35 -20.17 -4.38 -15.95
CA LEU A 35 -18.92 -3.63 -15.84
C LEU A 35 -18.15 -4.05 -14.58
N LEU A 36 -18.84 -4.24 -13.45
CA LEU A 36 -18.27 -4.70 -12.19
C LEU A 36 -17.68 -6.11 -12.30
N THR A 37 -18.37 -7.04 -12.97
CA THR A 37 -17.86 -8.40 -13.20
C THR A 37 -16.59 -8.36 -14.04
N HIS A 38 -16.53 -7.50 -15.04
CA HIS A 38 -15.33 -7.34 -15.87
C HIS A 38 -14.16 -6.73 -15.07
N ILE A 39 -14.38 -5.66 -14.32
CA ILE A 39 -13.37 -5.02 -13.49
C ILE A 39 -12.81 -6.00 -12.43
N LEU A 40 -13.69 -6.78 -11.80
CA LEU A 40 -13.30 -7.73 -10.77
C LEU A 40 -12.80 -9.07 -11.32
N SER A 41 -12.90 -9.32 -12.61
CA SER A 41 -12.51 -10.59 -13.23
C SER A 41 -11.00 -10.75 -13.43
N THR A 42 -10.25 -9.67 -13.43
CA THR A 42 -8.81 -9.66 -13.65
C THR A 42 -8.07 -9.28 -12.37
N GLY A 43 -7.16 -10.13 -11.94
CA GLY A 43 -6.20 -9.79 -10.89
C GLY A 43 -5.23 -8.69 -11.37
N THR A 44 -4.67 -7.93 -10.46
CA THR A 44 -3.82 -6.77 -10.78
C THR A 44 -2.36 -7.07 -10.48
N ALA A 45 -1.50 -6.85 -11.47
CA ALA A 45 -0.04 -6.92 -11.33
C ALA A 45 0.51 -5.75 -10.47
N PRO A 46 1.73 -5.87 -9.93
CA PRO A 46 2.41 -4.77 -9.24
C PRO A 46 2.54 -3.55 -10.16
N ARG A 47 2.43 -2.36 -9.57
CA ARG A 47 2.68 -1.11 -10.31
C ARG A 47 4.17 -0.99 -10.64
N ARG A 48 4.46 -0.28 -11.71
CA ARG A 48 5.84 0.10 -12.03
C ARG A 48 6.35 1.03 -10.92
N GLY A 49 7.62 0.92 -10.59
CA GLY A 49 8.23 1.76 -9.55
C GLY A 49 8.09 1.24 -8.12
N THR A 50 7.34 0.17 -7.87
CA THR A 50 7.17 -0.38 -6.52
C THR A 50 8.51 -0.82 -5.90
N GLN A 51 9.42 -1.38 -6.70
CA GLN A 51 10.72 -1.81 -6.23
C GLN A 51 11.65 -0.60 -5.99
N GLU A 52 11.60 0.38 -6.87
CA GLU A 52 12.36 1.63 -6.79
C GLU A 52 12.01 2.40 -5.52
N LEU A 53 10.74 2.43 -5.11
CA LEU A 53 10.32 3.06 -3.85
C LEU A 53 10.91 2.37 -2.61
N LEU A 54 10.99 1.03 -2.62
CA LEU A 54 11.64 0.29 -1.52
C LEU A 54 13.15 0.52 -1.48
N ILE A 55 13.78 0.75 -2.64
CA ILE A 55 15.19 1.11 -2.74
C ILE A 55 15.38 2.54 -2.25
N ALA A 56 14.57 3.49 -2.71
CA ALA A 56 14.62 4.89 -2.27
C ALA A 56 14.49 5.02 -0.74
N TYR A 57 13.62 4.22 -0.11
CA TYR A 57 13.53 4.18 1.35
C TYR A 57 14.85 3.76 2.04
N LYS A 58 15.69 2.94 1.40
CA LYS A 58 17.01 2.58 1.94
C LYS A 58 18.07 3.65 1.70
N GLU A 59 17.97 4.37 0.60
CA GLU A 59 18.99 5.30 0.10
C GLU A 59 18.76 6.73 0.57
N LEU A 60 17.50 7.15 0.74
CA LEU A 60 17.14 8.52 1.12
C LEU A 60 16.86 8.63 2.63
N PRO A 61 17.78 9.25 3.41
CA PRO A 61 17.65 9.32 4.87
C PRO A 61 16.41 10.08 5.35
N TRP A 62 16.00 11.13 4.64
CA TRP A 62 14.83 11.91 5.01
C TRP A 62 13.53 11.12 4.81
N LEU A 63 13.38 10.43 3.65
CA LEU A 63 12.22 9.57 3.37
C LEU A 63 12.09 8.49 4.45
N ARG A 64 13.20 7.82 4.74
CA ARG A 64 13.29 6.82 5.80
C ARG A 64 12.86 7.39 7.15
N SER A 65 13.36 8.58 7.52
CA SER A 65 13.05 9.21 8.81
C SER A 65 11.57 9.51 8.98
N VAL A 66 10.90 9.98 7.93
CA VAL A 66 9.46 10.28 7.94
C VAL A 66 8.65 8.98 8.05
N VAL A 67 8.91 8.01 7.17
CA VAL A 67 8.20 6.73 7.14
C VAL A 67 8.41 5.95 8.43
N ASP A 68 9.65 5.87 8.93
CA ASP A 68 9.95 5.20 10.21
C ASP A 68 9.23 5.88 11.39
N ARG A 69 9.14 7.20 11.40
CA ARG A 69 8.42 7.94 12.46
C ARG A 69 6.95 7.53 12.53
N ILE A 70 6.28 7.44 11.38
CA ILE A 70 4.88 7.02 11.29
C ILE A 70 4.77 5.54 11.69
N ALA A 71 5.59 4.67 11.11
CA ALA A 71 5.55 3.24 11.34
C ALA A 71 5.83 2.86 12.81
N VAL A 72 6.81 3.49 13.45
CA VAL A 72 7.11 3.28 14.86
C VAL A 72 5.97 3.77 15.75
N SER A 73 5.39 4.93 15.45
CA SER A 73 4.26 5.48 16.22
C SER A 73 3.06 4.54 16.16
N THR A 74 2.69 4.06 14.97
CA THR A 74 1.58 3.11 14.76
C THR A 74 1.88 1.76 15.45
N ALA A 75 3.10 1.24 15.32
CA ALA A 75 3.49 -0.04 15.90
C ALA A 75 3.61 -0.01 17.44
N SER A 76 3.74 1.18 18.06
CA SER A 76 3.84 1.33 19.51
C SER A 76 2.51 1.21 20.23
N VAL A 77 1.38 1.32 19.52
CA VAL A 77 0.05 1.18 20.08
C VAL A 77 -0.13 -0.24 20.63
N GLN A 78 -0.52 -0.34 21.91
CA GLN A 78 -0.81 -1.63 22.54
C GLN A 78 -2.20 -2.11 22.12
N TRP A 79 -2.24 -3.31 21.56
CA TRP A 79 -3.49 -3.97 21.26
C TRP A 79 -3.96 -4.80 22.46
N ARG A 80 -5.23 -4.63 22.82
CA ARG A 80 -5.87 -5.40 23.89
C ARG A 80 -7.11 -6.05 23.35
N LEU A 81 -7.29 -7.32 23.68
CA LEU A 81 -8.52 -8.04 23.38
C LEU A 81 -9.50 -7.81 24.53
N MET A 82 -10.64 -7.22 24.22
CA MET A 82 -11.70 -6.94 25.20
C MET A 82 -12.93 -7.76 24.83
N VAL A 83 -13.59 -8.30 25.85
CA VAL A 83 -14.90 -8.93 25.71
C VAL A 83 -15.94 -8.04 26.41
N GLU A 84 -17.03 -7.80 25.73
CA GLU A 84 -18.17 -7.10 26.25
C GLU A 84 -19.04 -8.06 27.03
N GLU A 85 -19.12 -7.88 28.33
CA GLU A 85 -20.06 -8.62 29.19
C GLU A 85 -21.39 -7.89 29.28
N THR A 86 -22.34 -8.36 28.50
CA THR A 86 -23.72 -7.89 28.61
C THR A 86 -24.36 -8.53 29.85
N GLY A 87 -24.31 -7.85 30.97
CA GLY A 87 -24.91 -8.34 32.22
C GLY A 87 -26.42 -8.54 32.08
N LYS A 88 -26.88 -9.79 32.03
CA LYS A 88 -28.28 -10.15 32.17
C LYS A 88 -28.72 -9.87 33.61
N GLN A 89 -29.14 -8.67 33.94
CA GLN A 89 -29.90 -8.44 35.15
C GLN A 89 -31.38 -8.59 34.84
N ARG A 90 -32.03 -9.53 35.54
CA ARG A 90 -33.49 -9.57 35.62
C ARG A 90 -33.96 -8.22 36.16
N ALA A 91 -34.65 -7.47 35.32
CA ALA A 91 -35.29 -6.24 35.72
C ALA A 91 -36.48 -6.57 36.64
N ASN A 92 -36.35 -6.28 37.92
CA ASN A 92 -37.50 -5.95 38.75
C ASN A 92 -37.61 -4.42 38.69
N ASN A 93 -38.59 -3.94 37.93
CA ASN A 93 -39.06 -2.55 37.86
C ASN A 93 -37.94 -1.46 37.67
N GLY A 94 -37.68 -1.09 36.43
CA GLY A 94 -36.97 0.12 36.11
C GLY A 94 -35.90 -0.10 34.98
N HIS A 95 -35.91 0.77 34.01
CA HIS A 95 -34.92 0.81 32.94
C HIS A 95 -33.53 1.07 33.53
N VAL A 96 -32.73 0.04 33.68
CA VAL A 96 -31.31 0.18 33.99
C VAL A 96 -30.54 0.01 32.69
N ASN A 97 -30.21 1.11 32.06
CA ASN A 97 -29.16 1.15 31.03
C ASN A 97 -27.82 0.92 31.73
N LYS A 98 -27.43 -0.35 31.88
CA LYS A 98 -26.10 -0.68 32.35
C LYS A 98 -25.16 -0.57 31.16
N GLU A 99 -24.23 0.35 31.21
CA GLU A 99 -23.17 0.43 30.20
C GLU A 99 -22.46 -0.93 30.15
N PRO A 100 -22.13 -1.44 28.94
CA PRO A 100 -21.45 -2.71 28.79
C PRO A 100 -20.09 -2.64 29.49
N THR A 101 -19.79 -3.62 30.32
CA THR A 101 -18.49 -3.69 30.99
C THR A 101 -17.50 -4.41 30.07
N LEU A 102 -16.43 -3.73 29.68
CA LEU A 102 -15.34 -4.31 28.88
C LEU A 102 -14.34 -4.99 29.80
N THR A 103 -14.18 -6.30 29.63
CA THR A 103 -13.19 -7.11 30.38
C THR A 103 -12.05 -7.53 29.47
N GLU A 104 -10.80 -7.31 29.91
CA GLU A 104 -9.60 -7.70 29.15
C GLU A 104 -9.37 -9.21 29.22
N VAL A 105 -9.25 -9.85 28.06
CA VAL A 105 -8.93 -11.27 27.93
C VAL A 105 -7.42 -11.46 27.76
N LYS A 106 -6.74 -11.84 28.86
CA LYS A 106 -5.26 -11.93 28.88
C LYS A 106 -4.70 -13.20 28.23
N ASN A 107 -5.39 -14.33 28.34
CA ASN A 107 -4.93 -15.64 27.87
C ASN A 107 -5.73 -16.10 26.64
N ASN A 108 -5.47 -15.48 25.50
CA ASN A 108 -6.10 -15.84 24.25
C ASN A 108 -5.04 -16.15 23.18
N PRO A 109 -5.18 -17.25 22.40
CA PRO A 109 -4.27 -17.60 21.31
C PRO A 109 -4.09 -16.47 20.30
N PHE A 110 -5.13 -15.70 20.01
CA PHE A 110 -5.06 -14.55 19.12
C PHE A 110 -4.14 -13.45 19.68
N ALA A 111 -4.27 -13.12 20.96
CA ALA A 111 -3.41 -12.13 21.60
C ALA A 111 -1.93 -12.59 21.62
N ALA A 112 -1.71 -13.88 21.84
CA ALA A 112 -0.36 -14.48 21.77
C ALA A 112 0.22 -14.40 20.35
N LEU A 113 -0.57 -14.73 19.31
CA LEU A 113 -0.17 -14.63 17.92
C LEU A 113 0.15 -13.18 17.52
N MET A 114 -0.65 -12.21 17.96
CA MET A 114 -0.41 -10.79 17.69
C MET A 114 0.82 -10.24 18.44
N GLY A 115 1.20 -10.86 19.56
CA GLY A 115 2.43 -10.53 20.30
C GLY A 115 3.69 -11.11 19.68
N LYS A 116 3.62 -12.35 19.20
CA LYS A 116 4.72 -13.08 18.54
C LYS A 116 4.18 -13.80 17.30
N PRO A 117 4.08 -13.11 16.17
CA PRO A 117 3.43 -13.61 14.95
C PRO A 117 4.20 -14.75 14.27
N ASN A 118 5.52 -14.84 14.46
CA ASN A 118 6.36 -15.90 13.91
C ASN A 118 7.66 -16.04 14.72
N PRO A 119 8.49 -17.06 14.48
CA PRO A 119 9.73 -17.30 15.23
C PRO A 119 10.76 -16.18 15.17
N VAL A 120 10.77 -15.37 14.09
CA VAL A 120 11.80 -14.37 13.84
C VAL A 120 11.35 -12.93 14.10
N MET A 121 10.05 -12.67 14.29
CA MET A 121 9.51 -11.33 14.46
C MET A 121 8.66 -11.19 15.71
N THR A 122 8.65 -9.99 16.29
CA THR A 122 7.68 -9.60 17.30
C THR A 122 6.48 -8.94 16.64
N GLY A 123 5.33 -8.91 17.33
CA GLY A 123 4.14 -8.24 16.81
C GLY A 123 4.35 -6.75 16.51
N ARG A 124 5.25 -6.09 17.25
CA ARG A 124 5.64 -4.71 16.96
C ARG A 124 6.36 -4.60 15.62
N VAL A 125 7.32 -5.47 15.34
CA VAL A 125 8.07 -5.48 14.09
C VAL A 125 7.15 -5.80 12.91
N LEU A 126 6.22 -6.76 13.07
CA LEU A 126 5.21 -7.05 12.04
C LEU A 126 4.39 -5.80 11.67
N ARG A 127 3.83 -5.11 12.69
CA ARG A 127 3.03 -3.89 12.45
C ARG A 127 3.87 -2.76 11.85
N GLN A 128 5.10 -2.58 12.31
CA GLN A 128 6.01 -1.59 11.75
C GLN A 128 6.30 -1.88 10.27
N THR A 129 6.62 -3.12 9.91
CA THR A 129 6.86 -3.53 8.51
C THR A 129 5.62 -3.34 7.65
N ALA A 130 4.45 -3.73 8.14
CA ALA A 130 3.19 -3.54 7.43
C ALA A 130 2.89 -2.06 7.18
N GLN A 131 3.15 -1.19 8.15
CA GLN A 131 2.95 0.25 8.01
C GLN A 131 3.94 0.86 7.02
N ILE A 132 5.21 0.44 7.02
CA ILE A 132 6.20 0.90 6.03
C ILE A 132 5.72 0.59 4.61
N TYR A 133 5.21 -0.63 4.37
CA TYR A 133 4.68 -0.99 3.05
C TYR A 133 3.43 -0.17 2.69
N LEU A 134 2.54 0.08 3.65
CA LEU A 134 1.36 0.90 3.44
C LEU A 134 1.71 2.36 3.08
N GLU A 135 2.69 2.96 3.77
CA GLU A 135 3.11 4.34 3.47
C GLU A 135 3.79 4.44 2.10
N LEU A 136 4.71 3.56 1.80
CA LEU A 136 5.49 3.65 0.57
C LEU A 136 4.68 3.24 -0.67
N ILE A 137 3.97 2.10 -0.59
CA ILE A 137 3.37 1.42 -1.74
C ILE A 137 1.85 1.50 -1.71
N GLY A 138 1.26 1.76 -0.53
CA GLY A 138 -0.17 1.80 -0.32
C GLY A 138 -0.81 0.44 -0.04
N GLU A 139 -0.01 -0.62 0.10
CA GLU A 139 -0.52 -1.94 0.39
C GLU A 139 0.50 -2.80 1.15
N SER A 140 -0.02 -3.72 1.95
CA SER A 140 0.77 -4.67 2.72
C SER A 140 0.12 -6.04 2.69
N PHE A 141 0.93 -7.06 2.54
CA PHE A 141 0.50 -8.46 2.46
C PHE A 141 1.10 -9.25 3.61
N ILE A 142 0.25 -10.05 4.27
CA ILE A 142 0.66 -10.93 5.37
C ILE A 142 0.05 -12.30 5.12
N ILE A 143 0.90 -13.32 4.96
CA ILE A 143 0.47 -14.71 4.83
C ILE A 143 0.07 -15.23 6.21
N ILE A 144 -1.04 -15.93 6.27
CA ILE A 144 -1.58 -16.58 7.45
C ILE A 144 -1.31 -18.08 7.35
N GLU A 145 -0.35 -18.58 8.12
CA GLU A 145 -0.15 -20.01 8.27
C GLU A 145 -1.15 -20.60 9.27
N ARG A 146 -1.77 -21.71 8.88
CA ARG A 146 -2.77 -22.40 9.70
C ARG A 146 -2.32 -23.78 10.11
N ASN A 147 -2.78 -24.21 11.29
CA ASN A 147 -2.58 -25.59 11.74
C ASN A 147 -3.59 -26.53 11.04
N LYS A 148 -3.46 -27.83 11.33
CA LYS A 148 -4.37 -28.87 10.78
C LYS A 148 -5.85 -28.66 11.14
N GLN A 149 -6.14 -27.85 12.14
CA GLN A 149 -7.50 -27.50 12.59
C GLN A 149 -8.04 -26.22 11.92
N GLY A 150 -7.25 -25.59 11.02
CA GLY A 150 -7.59 -24.36 10.35
C GLY A 150 -7.37 -23.08 11.18
N LEU A 151 -6.79 -23.18 12.38
CA LEU A 151 -6.51 -22.03 13.22
C LEU A 151 -5.21 -21.34 12.80
N PRO A 152 -5.17 -19.99 12.75
CA PRO A 152 -3.95 -19.24 12.44
C PRO A 152 -2.89 -19.46 13.54
N VAL A 153 -1.69 -19.80 13.14
CA VAL A 153 -0.55 -20.07 14.03
C VAL A 153 0.63 -19.14 13.78
N GLU A 154 0.81 -18.69 12.55
CA GLU A 154 1.87 -17.76 12.21
C GLU A 154 1.38 -16.71 11.19
N LEU A 155 2.03 -15.52 11.24
CA LEU A 155 1.79 -14.40 10.33
C LEU A 155 3.12 -13.96 9.73
N TRP A 156 3.20 -13.97 8.40
CA TRP A 156 4.40 -13.66 7.64
C TRP A 156 4.19 -12.48 6.70
N PRO A 157 4.75 -11.29 7.00
CA PRO A 157 4.69 -10.16 6.09
C PRO A 157 5.57 -10.44 4.88
N ILE A 158 5.04 -10.16 3.68
CA ILE A 158 5.78 -10.31 2.43
C ILE A 158 5.88 -8.96 1.71
N PRO A 159 7.00 -8.69 1.03
CA PRO A 159 7.13 -7.49 0.22
C PRO A 159 6.06 -7.45 -0.87
N PRO A 160 5.38 -6.30 -1.08
CA PRO A 160 4.38 -6.16 -2.14
C PRO A 160 4.91 -6.44 -3.55
N THR A 161 6.22 -6.28 -3.76
CA THR A 161 6.92 -6.60 -5.02
C THR A 161 6.89 -8.08 -5.38
N TRP A 162 6.74 -8.96 -4.40
CA TRP A 162 6.67 -10.41 -4.63
C TRP A 162 5.29 -10.84 -5.10
N VAL A 163 4.23 -10.06 -4.81
CA VAL A 163 2.86 -10.37 -5.22
C VAL A 163 2.66 -9.96 -6.68
N GLN A 164 2.73 -10.93 -7.57
CA GLN A 164 2.62 -10.71 -9.01
C GLN A 164 1.19 -10.51 -9.47
N ASN A 165 0.24 -11.17 -8.81
CA ASN A 165 -1.17 -11.03 -9.15
C ASN A 165 -2.05 -11.10 -7.90
N THR A 166 -3.09 -10.28 -7.89
CA THR A 166 -4.12 -10.27 -6.85
C THR A 166 -5.31 -11.14 -7.26
N PRO A 167 -6.16 -11.57 -6.32
CA PRO A 167 -7.34 -12.36 -6.62
C PRO A 167 -8.29 -11.65 -7.59
N SER A 168 -9.04 -12.47 -8.31
CA SER A 168 -10.14 -12.04 -9.18
C SER A 168 -11.40 -12.84 -8.87
N THR A 169 -12.55 -12.40 -9.35
CA THR A 169 -13.84 -13.09 -9.12
C THR A 169 -13.85 -14.55 -9.58
N GLY A 170 -13.06 -14.88 -10.60
CA GLY A 170 -12.94 -16.25 -11.11
C GLY A 170 -11.76 -17.06 -10.56
N ASN A 171 -10.83 -16.38 -9.84
CA ASN A 171 -9.64 -17.01 -9.29
C ASN A 171 -9.23 -16.35 -7.98
N PRO A 172 -9.66 -16.88 -6.81
CA PRO A 172 -9.39 -16.29 -5.50
C PRO A 172 -7.98 -16.62 -4.99
N ILE A 173 -6.96 -16.48 -5.83
CA ILE A 173 -5.58 -16.86 -5.55
C ILE A 173 -4.64 -15.68 -5.75
N PHE A 174 -3.78 -15.44 -4.76
CA PHE A 174 -2.61 -14.58 -4.91
C PHE A 174 -1.46 -15.37 -5.52
N ARG A 175 -0.81 -14.81 -6.54
CA ARG A 175 0.45 -15.35 -7.07
C ARG A 175 1.62 -14.57 -6.55
N ILE A 176 2.52 -15.28 -5.89
CA ILE A 176 3.72 -14.74 -5.29
C ILE A 176 4.92 -15.31 -6.02
N SER A 177 5.87 -14.44 -6.36
CA SER A 177 7.14 -14.83 -7.00
C SER A 177 8.31 -14.24 -6.23
N TYR A 178 9.22 -15.10 -5.82
CA TYR A 178 10.48 -14.71 -5.20
C TYR A 178 11.62 -15.48 -5.84
N SER A 179 12.52 -14.79 -6.52
CA SER A 179 13.59 -15.42 -7.32
C SER A 179 13.00 -16.38 -8.37
N SER A 180 13.33 -17.66 -8.30
CA SER A 180 12.78 -18.71 -9.16
C SER A 180 11.58 -19.46 -8.57
N LEU A 181 11.22 -19.16 -7.31
CA LEU A 181 10.11 -19.80 -6.63
C LEU A 181 8.81 -19.07 -6.93
N GLN A 182 7.80 -19.82 -7.35
CA GLN A 182 6.43 -19.34 -7.49
C GLN A 182 5.54 -20.08 -6.49
N MET A 183 4.67 -19.34 -5.82
CA MET A 183 3.73 -19.86 -4.84
C MET A 183 2.35 -19.28 -5.07
N GLU A 184 1.33 -20.09 -4.91
CA GLU A 184 -0.06 -19.67 -4.93
C GLU A 184 -0.62 -19.72 -3.51
N VAL A 185 -1.30 -18.67 -3.10
CA VAL A 185 -1.90 -18.52 -1.76
C VAL A 185 -3.37 -18.17 -1.93
N ASP A 186 -4.25 -18.92 -1.28
CA ASP A 186 -5.69 -18.64 -1.23
C ASP A 186 -5.96 -17.27 -0.58
N GLU A 187 -6.99 -16.58 -1.06
CA GLU A 187 -7.43 -15.30 -0.49
C GLU A 187 -7.71 -15.38 1.02
N LYS A 188 -8.27 -16.49 1.50
CA LYS A 188 -8.55 -16.73 2.94
C LYS A 188 -7.29 -16.83 3.81
N ASP A 189 -6.13 -17.11 3.20
CA ASP A 189 -4.84 -17.29 3.87
C ASP A 189 -3.90 -16.09 3.65
N MET A 190 -4.45 -15.01 3.09
CA MET A 190 -3.74 -13.75 2.90
C MET A 190 -4.50 -12.60 3.54
N LEU A 191 -3.84 -11.85 4.40
CA LEU A 191 -4.33 -10.55 4.86
C LEU A 191 -3.77 -9.49 3.92
N TRP A 192 -4.64 -8.86 3.16
CA TRP A 192 -4.31 -7.77 2.25
C TRP A 192 -4.84 -6.46 2.81
N LEU A 193 -3.93 -5.62 3.31
CA LEU A 193 -4.19 -4.26 3.77
C LEU A 193 -3.87 -3.31 2.63
N ARG A 194 -4.73 -2.35 2.36
CA ARG A 194 -4.50 -1.37 1.28
C ARG A 194 -5.10 -0.01 1.61
N HIS A 195 -4.42 1.04 1.15
CA HIS A 195 -5.01 2.37 1.09
C HIS A 195 -5.96 2.44 -0.11
N PRO A 196 -7.05 3.21 -0.01
CA PRO A 196 -7.96 3.37 -1.12
C PRO A 196 -7.29 4.14 -2.26
N ASP A 197 -7.49 3.67 -3.49
CA ASP A 197 -7.14 4.42 -4.70
C ASP A 197 -8.43 5.05 -5.28
N PRO A 198 -8.56 6.39 -5.27
CA PRO A 198 -9.74 7.05 -5.80
C PRO A 198 -9.94 6.84 -7.31
N VAL A 199 -8.84 6.57 -8.04
CA VAL A 199 -8.88 6.35 -9.50
C VAL A 199 -9.34 4.93 -9.82
N ASN A 200 -8.86 3.95 -9.04
CA ASN A 200 -9.25 2.54 -9.21
C ASN A 200 -9.51 1.88 -7.84
N PRO A 201 -10.69 2.07 -7.24
CA PRO A 201 -11.00 1.56 -5.91
C PRO A 201 -11.03 0.04 -5.80
N TYR A 202 -11.06 -0.67 -6.92
CA TYR A 202 -11.05 -2.13 -7.00
C TYR A 202 -9.65 -2.72 -7.24
N GLY A 203 -8.69 -1.87 -7.58
CA GLY A 203 -7.31 -2.24 -7.85
C GLY A 203 -6.44 -2.36 -6.60
N ARG A 204 -5.15 -2.25 -6.82
CA ARG A 204 -4.13 -2.21 -5.78
C ARG A 204 -4.15 -0.85 -5.06
N GLY A 205 -3.68 -0.82 -3.82
CA GLY A 205 -3.59 0.41 -3.04
C GLY A 205 -2.56 1.40 -3.61
N THR A 206 -2.72 2.69 -3.31
CA THR A 206 -1.78 3.76 -3.69
C THR A 206 -1.10 4.31 -2.44
N GLY A 207 0.23 4.29 -2.42
CA GLY A 207 1.05 4.83 -1.34
C GLY A 207 1.49 6.28 -1.59
N ILE A 208 1.95 6.94 -0.54
CA ILE A 208 2.50 8.30 -0.63
C ILE A 208 3.77 8.30 -1.49
N GLY A 209 4.57 7.23 -1.44
CA GLY A 209 5.78 7.11 -2.23
C GLY A 209 5.55 7.23 -3.74
N GLU A 210 4.40 6.78 -4.22
CA GLU A 210 4.04 6.84 -5.65
C GLU A 210 3.81 8.28 -6.13
N THR A 211 3.28 9.16 -5.27
CA THR A 211 3.06 10.57 -5.58
C THR A 211 4.34 11.41 -5.44
N LEU A 212 5.35 10.89 -4.76
CA LEU A 212 6.63 11.55 -4.53
C LEU A 212 7.73 11.12 -5.52
N GLY A 213 7.40 10.34 -6.56
CA GLY A 213 8.40 9.76 -7.47
C GLY A 213 9.33 10.81 -8.09
N ASP A 214 8.75 11.86 -8.68
CA ASP A 214 9.50 12.93 -9.34
C ASP A 214 10.34 13.76 -8.35
N GLU A 215 9.82 14.00 -7.13
CA GLU A 215 10.54 14.69 -6.06
C GLU A 215 11.71 13.86 -5.53
N LEU A 216 11.54 12.54 -5.41
CA LEU A 216 12.59 11.63 -4.96
C LEU A 216 13.75 11.59 -5.98
N ASP A 217 13.44 11.53 -7.27
CA ASP A 217 14.44 11.58 -8.35
C ASP A 217 15.18 12.92 -8.35
N THR A 218 14.45 14.02 -8.22
CA THR A 218 15.03 15.37 -8.16
C THR A 218 15.97 15.52 -6.97
N ASP A 219 15.61 15.01 -5.79
CA ASP A 219 16.45 15.06 -4.60
C ASP A 219 17.72 14.22 -4.76
N GLU A 220 17.60 13.03 -5.34
CA GLU A 220 18.74 12.16 -5.63
C GLU A 220 19.74 12.82 -6.59
N TYR A 221 19.25 13.41 -7.70
CA TYR A 221 20.11 14.13 -8.65
C TYR A 221 20.74 15.36 -8.01
N THR A 222 20.00 16.11 -7.21
CA THR A 222 20.50 17.26 -6.46
C THR A 222 21.62 16.83 -5.50
N ALA A 223 21.40 15.78 -4.73
CA ALA A 223 22.40 15.25 -3.80
C ALA A 223 23.68 14.78 -4.52
N LYS A 224 23.53 14.09 -5.66
CA LYS A 224 24.66 13.67 -6.51
C LYS A 224 25.40 14.89 -7.07
N HIS A 225 24.70 15.91 -7.54
CA HIS A 225 25.31 17.14 -8.06
C HIS A 225 26.10 17.88 -6.98
N VAL A 226 25.49 18.09 -5.81
CA VAL A 226 26.14 18.75 -4.67
C VAL A 226 27.37 17.97 -4.21
N LYS A 227 27.25 16.65 -4.10
CA LYS A 227 28.38 15.77 -3.76
C LYS A 227 29.52 15.88 -4.76
N SER A 228 29.23 15.84 -6.06
CA SER A 228 30.21 15.99 -7.13
C SER A 228 30.89 17.37 -7.09
N TRP A 229 30.09 18.42 -6.82
CA TRP A 229 30.57 19.77 -6.68
C TRP A 229 31.58 19.93 -5.52
N PHE A 230 31.28 19.37 -4.36
CA PHE A 230 32.20 19.35 -3.22
C PHE A 230 33.42 18.47 -3.47
N TYR A 231 33.22 17.31 -4.10
CA TYR A 231 34.33 16.40 -4.43
C TYR A 231 35.34 17.07 -5.37
N ASN A 232 34.87 17.82 -6.37
CA ASN A 232 35.69 18.55 -7.32
C ASN A 232 36.08 19.96 -6.80
N ARG A 233 35.98 20.23 -5.47
CA ARG A 233 36.34 21.50 -4.82
C ARG A 233 35.65 22.74 -5.37
N ALA A 234 34.54 22.57 -6.07
CA ALA A 234 33.66 23.63 -6.57
C ALA A 234 34.29 24.65 -7.55
N THR A 235 35.57 24.57 -7.77
CA THR A 235 36.32 25.43 -8.73
C THR A 235 37.09 24.57 -9.69
N PRO A 236 37.02 24.83 -11.00
CA PRO A 236 37.94 24.19 -11.94
C PRO A 236 39.36 24.53 -11.52
N GLU A 237 40.18 23.55 -11.22
CA GLU A 237 41.60 23.75 -10.85
C GLU A 237 42.40 24.42 -11.96
N LEU A 238 41.91 24.29 -13.19
CA LEU A 238 42.57 24.87 -14.37
C LEU A 238 41.53 25.27 -15.42
N LEU A 239 41.63 26.50 -15.89
CA LEU A 239 40.86 27.03 -17.01
C LEU A 239 41.85 27.25 -18.18
N VAL A 240 41.85 26.34 -19.16
CA VAL A 240 42.70 26.44 -20.32
C VAL A 240 41.96 27.16 -21.45
N GLY A 241 42.32 28.42 -21.68
CA GLY A 241 41.84 29.21 -22.81
C GLY A 241 42.80 29.11 -23.98
N VAL A 242 42.40 28.50 -25.09
CA VAL A 242 43.21 28.44 -26.33
C VAL A 242 42.65 29.41 -27.34
N LYS A 243 43.39 30.43 -27.65
CA LYS A 243 43.00 31.48 -28.63
C LYS A 243 43.32 31.03 -30.04
N GLY A 244 42.28 30.95 -30.90
CA GLY A 244 42.50 30.62 -32.33
C GLY A 244 42.57 29.13 -32.67
N ALA A 245 42.28 28.24 -31.74
CA ALA A 245 42.24 26.80 -32.01
C ALA A 245 40.97 26.41 -32.79
N SER A 246 41.13 25.51 -33.75
CA SER A 246 39.99 24.87 -34.41
C SER A 246 39.33 23.84 -33.51
N GLU A 247 38.06 23.52 -33.77
CA GLU A 247 37.29 22.56 -32.97
C GLU A 247 37.95 21.17 -32.87
N ASN A 248 38.64 20.75 -33.96
CA ASN A 248 39.35 19.46 -33.97
C ASN A 248 40.59 19.48 -33.07
N GLN A 249 41.28 20.62 -32.95
CA GLN A 249 42.42 20.77 -32.05
C GLN A 249 41.97 20.79 -30.59
N LEU A 250 40.80 21.40 -30.28
CA LEU A 250 40.20 21.40 -28.94
C LEU A 250 39.77 19.99 -28.52
N ARG A 251 39.16 19.22 -29.44
CA ARG A 251 38.83 17.82 -29.18
C ARG A 251 40.04 16.95 -28.93
N GLY A 252 41.10 17.11 -29.71
CA GLY A 252 42.37 16.38 -29.52
C GLY A 252 43.04 16.70 -28.18
N ALA A 253 43.07 17.98 -27.80
CA ALA A 253 43.61 18.40 -26.51
C ALA A 253 42.78 17.87 -25.33
N LYS A 254 41.46 17.86 -25.45
CA LYS A 254 40.53 17.28 -24.43
C LYS A 254 40.79 15.78 -24.26
N GLN A 255 40.89 15.04 -25.36
CA GLN A 255 41.10 13.60 -25.33
C GLN A 255 42.45 13.23 -24.71
N GLN A 256 43.51 13.98 -25.04
CA GLN A 256 44.83 13.80 -24.46
C GLN A 256 44.91 14.11 -22.98
N TRP A 257 44.03 15.03 -22.49
CA TRP A 257 43.88 15.35 -21.08
C TRP A 257 43.09 14.30 -20.30
N GLU A 258 42.08 13.69 -20.93
CA GLU A 258 41.25 12.61 -20.31
C GLU A 258 42.04 11.29 -20.21
N ASP A 259 43.04 11.11 -21.09
CA ASP A 259 43.89 9.90 -21.14
C ASP A 259 45.13 9.99 -20.23
N SER A 260 45.36 11.15 -19.55
CA SER A 260 46.53 11.40 -18.67
C SER A 260 46.13 11.33 -17.19
#